data_48f60137acdf17935cc08468161cdcba
#
_entry.id   48f60137acdf17935cc08468161cdcba
#
_cell.length_a   1.000
_cell.length_b   1.000
_cell.length_c   1.000
_cell.angle_alpha   90.00
_cell.angle_beta   90.00
_cell.angle_gamma   90.00
#
_symmetry.space_group_name_H-M   'P 1'
#
loop_
_entity.id
_entity.type
_entity.pdbx_description
1 polymer ?
#
loop_
_entity_poly.entity_id
_entity_poly.type
_entity_poly.pdbx_seq_one_letter_code
_entity_poly.pdbx_strand_id
1 'polypeptide(L)'
;MKLIFVSNYFNHHQLPFCDALYELLEGDFCFLQTQPMEEERVKMGWQAEERPYVRYAAKNSCAYKSGGEKTPGSESNSNAVTGAEDFEKLLFTADVVIFGGCDDESYIQERLTAGKPIFRYNERLYKEGQWKAVSPRGLLQKYKDHTRYRKAPVYFLCAGAYVPCDYHLIHAYPGKMLRFGYFPETRHYEAGQPFNHKEPGSILWAARMIDWKHPELVVKTASYLKEHLEENTFHITMIGGGELEEETHRLAEELGVTDVITFPGFQGPEEVRAAMEKSEI
;
A
#
# COMPACT_ATOMS: atom_id res chain seq x y z
N MET A 1 -5.89 -24.24 12.44
CA MET A 1 -6.17 -23.79 11.05
C MET A 1 -5.02 -22.94 10.59
N LYS A 2 -4.31 -23.36 9.59
CA LYS A 2 -3.12 -22.67 9.11
C LYS A 2 -3.48 -21.66 8.02
N LEU A 3 -3.18 -20.38 8.25
CA LEU A 3 -3.39 -19.29 7.31
C LEU A 3 -2.05 -18.70 6.87
N ILE A 4 -1.92 -18.47 5.55
CA ILE A 4 -0.76 -17.78 4.98
C ILE A 4 -1.25 -16.52 4.25
N PHE A 5 -0.61 -15.38 4.53
CA PHE A 5 -0.78 -14.15 3.78
C PHE A 5 0.47 -13.91 2.93
N VAL A 6 0.33 -13.97 1.62
CA VAL A 6 1.41 -13.74 0.66
C VAL A 6 1.31 -12.32 0.14
N SER A 7 2.38 -11.54 0.25
CA SER A 7 2.44 -10.18 -0.32
C SER A 7 3.87 -9.81 -0.71
N ASN A 8 4.01 -8.74 -1.50
CA ASN A 8 5.32 -8.24 -1.89
C ASN A 8 6.15 -7.80 -0.68
N TYR A 9 5.61 -6.93 0.18
CA TYR A 9 6.30 -6.37 1.35
C TYR A 9 5.46 -6.53 2.60
N PHE A 10 6.12 -6.81 3.72
CA PHE A 10 5.55 -6.64 5.05
C PHE A 10 5.76 -5.20 5.52
N ASN A 11 4.71 -4.49 5.87
CA ASN A 11 4.78 -3.08 6.23
C ASN A 11 3.77 -2.71 7.33
N HIS A 12 3.87 -1.47 7.83
CA HIS A 12 3.05 -0.96 8.92
C HIS A 12 1.53 -0.98 8.66
N HIS A 13 1.06 -0.99 7.42
CA HIS A 13 -0.36 -1.09 7.10
C HIS A 13 -0.95 -2.48 7.34
N GLN A 14 -0.11 -3.50 7.35
CA GLN A 14 -0.52 -4.90 7.54
C GLN A 14 -0.21 -5.39 8.96
N LEU A 15 0.72 -4.73 9.65
CA LEU A 15 1.24 -5.16 10.94
C LEU A 15 0.14 -5.44 11.98
N PRO A 16 -0.80 -4.53 12.31
CA PRO A 16 -1.80 -4.81 13.34
C PRO A 16 -2.75 -5.95 12.96
N PHE A 17 -3.08 -6.06 11.67
CA PHE A 17 -3.91 -7.15 11.17
C PHE A 17 -3.20 -8.51 11.27
N CYS A 18 -1.91 -8.54 10.93
CA CYS A 18 -1.10 -9.75 11.00
C CYS A 18 -0.84 -10.18 12.46
N ASP A 19 -0.56 -9.23 13.36
CA ASP A 19 -0.42 -9.50 14.79
C ASP A 19 -1.70 -10.11 15.36
N ALA A 20 -2.88 -9.52 15.06
CA ALA A 20 -4.16 -10.04 15.49
C ALA A 20 -4.47 -11.45 14.94
N LEU A 21 -4.10 -11.72 13.67
CA LEU A 21 -4.25 -13.06 13.10
C LEU A 21 -3.32 -14.08 13.75
N TYR A 22 -2.09 -13.70 14.07
CA TYR A 22 -1.13 -14.57 14.73
C TYR A 22 -1.61 -14.96 16.12
N GLU A 23 -2.15 -14.03 16.89
CA GLU A 23 -2.76 -14.28 18.21
C GLU A 23 -4.03 -15.16 18.08
N LEU A 24 -4.95 -14.78 17.19
CA LEU A 24 -6.22 -15.49 17.00
C LEU A 24 -6.04 -16.95 16.57
N LEU A 25 -4.99 -17.22 15.81
CA LEU A 25 -4.67 -18.54 15.27
C LEU A 25 -3.64 -19.31 16.12
N GLU A 26 -3.32 -18.82 17.32
CA GLU A 26 -2.41 -19.47 18.27
C GLU A 26 -1.05 -19.83 17.61
N GLY A 27 -0.54 -18.96 16.74
CA GLY A 27 0.71 -19.16 16.02
C GLY A 27 0.59 -19.86 14.65
N ASP A 28 -0.57 -20.35 14.27
CA ASP A 28 -0.82 -20.98 12.95
C ASP A 28 -0.97 -19.95 11.80
N PHE A 29 -0.29 -18.81 11.90
CA PHE A 29 -0.25 -17.75 10.90
C PHE A 29 1.17 -17.54 10.36
N CYS A 30 1.27 -17.26 9.06
CA CYS A 30 2.53 -16.89 8.43
C CYS A 30 2.29 -15.78 7.40
N PHE A 31 3.07 -14.69 7.50
CA PHE A 31 3.19 -13.70 6.43
C PHE A 31 4.38 -14.06 5.56
N LEU A 32 4.14 -14.24 4.27
CA LEU A 32 5.15 -14.63 3.30
C LEU A 32 5.47 -13.46 2.38
N GLN A 33 6.60 -12.82 2.62
CA GLN A 33 7.10 -11.71 1.82
C GLN A 33 7.80 -12.24 0.57
N THR A 34 7.38 -11.77 -0.61
CA THR A 34 7.89 -12.27 -1.90
C THR A 34 9.02 -11.42 -2.51
N GLN A 35 9.18 -10.17 -2.05
CA GLN A 35 10.18 -9.23 -2.58
C GLN A 35 10.94 -8.56 -1.43
N PRO A 36 12.23 -8.25 -1.59
CA PRO A 36 12.93 -7.40 -0.64
C PRO A 36 12.33 -5.99 -0.65
N MET A 37 12.30 -5.33 0.51
CA MET A 37 11.87 -3.95 0.59
C MET A 37 12.83 -3.06 -0.22
N GLU A 38 12.28 -2.19 -1.06
CA GLU A 38 13.06 -1.20 -1.81
C GLU A 38 13.73 -0.20 -0.86
N GLU A 39 14.98 0.17 -1.13
CA GLU A 39 15.74 1.10 -0.27
C GLU A 39 15.02 2.44 -0.08
N GLU A 40 14.37 2.95 -1.11
CA GLU A 40 13.58 4.17 -1.04
C GLU A 40 12.45 4.04 -0.02
N ARG A 41 11.75 2.91 0.00
CA ARG A 41 10.67 2.63 0.97
C ARG A 41 11.20 2.48 2.40
N VAL A 42 12.40 1.88 2.55
CA VAL A 42 13.07 1.80 3.85
C VAL A 42 13.35 3.20 4.38
N LYS A 43 13.91 4.09 3.53
CA LYS A 43 14.13 5.51 3.87
C LYS A 43 12.82 6.22 4.24
N MET A 44 11.71 5.82 3.65
CA MET A 44 10.36 6.34 3.95
C MET A 44 9.73 5.72 5.21
N GLY A 45 10.48 4.96 6.02
CA GLY A 45 9.96 4.34 7.24
C GLY A 45 8.93 3.23 7.02
N TRP A 46 8.92 2.59 5.85
CA TRP A 46 7.99 1.50 5.54
C TRP A 46 8.37 0.18 6.19
N GLN A 47 9.59 0.07 6.68
CA GLN A 47 10.07 -1.14 7.34
C GLN A 47 9.32 -1.34 8.65
N ALA A 48 8.55 -2.44 8.72
CA ALA A 48 7.95 -2.87 9.96
C ALA A 48 8.97 -3.59 10.85
N GLU A 49 8.73 -3.62 12.15
CA GLU A 49 9.51 -4.42 13.08
C GLU A 49 9.47 -5.91 12.72
N GLU A 50 10.54 -6.63 13.01
CA GLU A 50 10.58 -8.07 12.82
C GLU A 50 9.50 -8.78 13.64
N ARG A 51 8.87 -9.78 13.04
CA ARG A 51 7.83 -10.59 13.67
C ARG A 51 8.12 -12.09 13.46
N PRO A 52 7.81 -12.93 14.47
CA PRO A 52 8.11 -14.36 14.41
C PRO A 52 7.36 -15.10 13.31
N TYR A 53 6.26 -14.54 12.81
CA TYR A 53 5.45 -15.11 11.74
C TYR A 53 5.86 -14.66 10.33
N VAL A 54 6.79 -13.71 10.18
CA VAL A 54 7.25 -13.24 8.85
C VAL A 54 8.29 -14.20 8.31
N ARG A 55 8.11 -14.60 7.06
CA ARG A 55 9.04 -15.43 6.29
C ARG A 55 9.34 -14.74 4.96
N TYR A 56 10.54 -14.97 4.47
CA TYR A 56 11.00 -14.40 3.20
C TYR A 56 11.13 -15.50 2.15
N ALA A 57 10.54 -15.29 0.97
CA ALA A 57 10.77 -16.18 -0.15
C ALA A 57 12.24 -16.12 -0.59
N ALA A 58 12.86 -17.28 -0.78
CA ALA A 58 14.23 -17.34 -1.28
C ALA A 58 14.32 -16.71 -2.70
N LYS A 59 15.46 -16.10 -3.03
CA LYS A 59 15.71 -15.41 -4.32
C LYS A 59 15.45 -16.28 -5.57
N ASN A 60 15.36 -17.58 -5.42
CA ASN A 60 15.14 -18.54 -6.50
C ASN A 60 13.70 -19.09 -6.55
N SER A 61 12.78 -18.63 -5.69
CA SER A 61 11.38 -19.03 -5.77
C SER A 61 10.71 -18.39 -6.99
N CYS A 62 9.71 -19.06 -7.58
CA CYS A 62 8.95 -18.55 -8.72
C CYS A 62 8.33 -17.16 -8.45
N ALA A 63 8.01 -16.84 -7.21
CA ALA A 63 7.52 -15.54 -6.77
C ALA A 63 8.52 -14.38 -6.98
N TYR A 64 9.82 -14.68 -7.17
CA TYR A 64 10.88 -13.68 -7.36
C TYR A 64 11.11 -13.28 -8.83
N LYS A 65 10.33 -13.81 -9.79
CA LYS A 65 10.59 -13.61 -11.23
C LYS A 65 10.11 -12.30 -11.83
N SER A 66 9.42 -11.47 -11.11
CA SER A 66 8.98 -10.14 -11.61
C SER A 66 9.96 -9.03 -11.20
N GLY A 67 10.97 -8.83 -12.03
CA GLY A 67 11.62 -7.54 -12.31
C GLY A 67 12.22 -6.75 -11.15
N GLY A 68 13.36 -7.18 -10.63
CA GLY A 68 14.22 -6.35 -9.81
C GLY A 68 15.69 -6.65 -10.10
N GLU A 69 16.47 -5.63 -10.45
CA GLU A 69 17.92 -5.72 -10.62
C GLU A 69 18.61 -6.20 -9.34
N LYS A 70 19.67 -6.97 -9.50
CA LYS A 70 20.46 -7.58 -8.43
C LYS A 70 21.12 -6.51 -7.56
N THR A 71 20.72 -6.39 -6.31
CA THR A 71 21.51 -5.70 -5.28
C THR A 71 22.44 -6.69 -4.57
N PRO A 72 23.75 -6.45 -4.49
CA PRO A 72 24.67 -7.29 -3.73
C PRO A 72 24.61 -6.89 -2.25
N GLY A 73 24.40 -7.84 -1.37
CA GLY A 73 24.60 -7.68 0.07
C GLY A 73 23.37 -7.92 0.95
N SER A 74 22.79 -9.14 0.94
CA SER A 74 21.91 -9.56 2.02
C SER A 74 22.55 -10.71 2.78
N GLU A 75 22.96 -10.43 4.00
CA GLU A 75 23.34 -11.43 4.99
C GLU A 75 22.21 -12.43 5.21
N SER A 76 22.57 -13.65 5.54
CA SER A 76 21.63 -14.78 5.78
C SER A 76 20.68 -14.46 6.93
N ASN A 77 19.47 -14.08 6.62
CA ASN A 77 18.42 -13.87 7.60
C ASN A 77 17.89 -15.24 8.06
N SER A 78 17.88 -15.51 9.37
CA SER A 78 17.46 -16.76 9.98
C SER A 78 16.00 -17.16 9.68
N ASN A 79 15.22 -16.23 9.13
CA ASN A 79 13.82 -16.41 8.75
C ASN A 79 13.62 -16.69 7.23
N ALA A 80 14.70 -16.93 6.47
CA ALA A 80 14.57 -17.24 5.06
C ALA A 80 13.99 -18.65 4.88
N VAL A 81 12.93 -18.74 4.06
CA VAL A 81 12.45 -20.03 3.56
C VAL A 81 13.48 -20.53 2.53
N THR A 82 14.28 -21.52 2.89
CA THR A 82 15.41 -21.98 2.11
C THR A 82 15.01 -22.94 0.99
N GLY A 83 14.37 -22.43 -0.06
CA GLY A 83 14.10 -23.19 -1.29
C GLY A 83 12.73 -22.93 -1.90
N ALA A 84 12.61 -23.08 -3.21
CA ALA A 84 11.33 -23.01 -3.93
C ALA A 84 10.34 -24.10 -3.44
N GLU A 85 10.84 -25.27 -3.11
CA GLU A 85 10.03 -26.39 -2.59
C GLU A 85 9.38 -26.06 -1.23
N ASP A 86 10.07 -25.37 -0.34
CA ASP A 86 9.51 -25.00 0.96
C ASP A 86 8.43 -23.92 0.82
N PHE A 87 8.61 -22.98 -0.10
CA PHE A 87 7.62 -21.96 -0.42
C PHE A 87 6.34 -22.58 -0.97
N GLU A 88 6.45 -23.41 -2.00
CA GLU A 88 5.34 -24.14 -2.61
C GLU A 88 4.64 -25.04 -1.58
N LYS A 89 5.40 -25.77 -0.78
CA LYS A 89 4.88 -26.63 0.27
C LYS A 89 4.08 -25.84 1.31
N LEU A 90 4.55 -24.67 1.73
CA LEU A 90 3.82 -23.79 2.65
C LEU A 90 2.46 -23.38 2.06
N LEU A 91 2.46 -22.87 0.82
CA LEU A 91 1.24 -22.47 0.13
C LEU A 91 0.27 -23.64 -0.07
N PHE A 92 0.80 -24.81 -0.41
CA PHE A 92 -0.02 -25.98 -0.70
C PHE A 92 -0.62 -26.62 0.57
N THR A 93 0.12 -26.64 1.67
CA THR A 93 -0.31 -27.27 2.94
C THR A 93 -1.27 -26.38 3.74
N ALA A 94 -1.23 -25.07 3.58
CA ALA A 94 -2.11 -24.16 4.30
C ALA A 94 -3.60 -24.41 4.03
N ASP A 95 -4.44 -24.26 5.07
CA ASP A 95 -5.89 -24.34 4.93
C ASP A 95 -6.41 -23.15 4.13
N VAL A 96 -5.94 -21.95 4.46
CA VAL A 96 -6.32 -20.68 3.83
C VAL A 96 -5.09 -19.94 3.34
N VAL A 97 -5.17 -19.38 2.12
CA VAL A 97 -4.14 -18.48 1.59
C VAL A 97 -4.78 -17.18 1.10
N ILE A 98 -4.21 -16.06 1.53
CA ILE A 98 -4.54 -14.73 1.03
C ILE A 98 -3.40 -14.29 0.11
N PHE A 99 -3.71 -14.01 -1.16
CA PHE A 99 -2.77 -13.50 -2.15
C PHE A 99 -2.95 -11.99 -2.32
N GLY A 100 -1.93 -11.23 -1.91
CA GLY A 100 -1.85 -9.79 -2.12
C GLY A 100 -0.51 -9.43 -2.75
N GLY A 101 -0.52 -8.87 -3.97
CA GLY A 101 0.72 -8.47 -4.66
C GLY A 101 1.61 -9.64 -5.12
N CYS A 102 1.06 -10.83 -5.28
CA CYS A 102 1.72 -11.97 -5.91
C CYS A 102 1.11 -12.18 -7.29
N ASP A 103 1.92 -12.06 -8.33
CA ASP A 103 1.49 -12.17 -9.73
C ASP A 103 1.53 -13.60 -10.27
N ASP A 104 2.00 -14.57 -9.47
CA ASP A 104 2.08 -15.95 -9.91
C ASP A 104 0.73 -16.66 -9.82
N GLU A 105 0.07 -16.75 -10.96
CA GLU A 105 -1.23 -17.39 -11.12
C GLU A 105 -1.16 -18.95 -11.03
N SER A 106 0.02 -19.55 -11.10
CA SER A 106 0.19 -21.01 -11.04
C SER A 106 -0.30 -21.57 -9.70
N TYR A 107 0.05 -20.93 -8.60
CA TYR A 107 -0.38 -21.33 -7.26
C TYR A 107 -1.90 -21.32 -7.06
N ILE A 108 -2.59 -20.40 -7.74
CA ILE A 108 -4.05 -20.33 -7.72
C ILE A 108 -4.62 -21.59 -8.35
N GLN A 109 -4.11 -22.00 -9.51
CA GLN A 109 -4.58 -23.21 -10.21
C GLN A 109 -4.33 -24.48 -9.41
N GLU A 110 -3.17 -24.63 -8.83
CA GLU A 110 -2.82 -25.81 -8.01
C GLU A 110 -3.72 -25.95 -6.79
N ARG A 111 -3.97 -24.86 -6.06
CA ARG A 111 -4.86 -24.86 -4.92
C ARG A 111 -6.31 -25.15 -5.31
N LEU A 112 -6.79 -24.61 -6.43
CA LEU A 112 -8.13 -24.89 -6.96
C LEU A 112 -8.28 -26.37 -7.34
N THR A 113 -7.25 -26.96 -7.95
CA THR A 113 -7.23 -28.40 -8.28
C THR A 113 -7.30 -29.25 -7.02
N ALA A 114 -6.67 -28.81 -5.93
CA ALA A 114 -6.74 -29.46 -4.62
C ALA A 114 -8.04 -29.15 -3.84
N GLY A 115 -8.99 -28.41 -4.43
CA GLY A 115 -10.25 -28.04 -3.79
C GLY A 115 -10.14 -27.04 -2.63
N LYS A 116 -9.00 -26.35 -2.52
CA LYS A 116 -8.73 -25.39 -1.42
C LYS A 116 -9.18 -23.97 -1.79
N PRO A 117 -9.86 -23.25 -0.89
CA PRO A 117 -10.27 -21.86 -1.15
C PRO A 117 -9.07 -20.92 -1.23
N ILE A 118 -9.27 -19.85 -1.99
CA ILE A 118 -8.28 -18.80 -2.19
C ILE A 118 -8.92 -17.46 -1.90
N PHE A 119 -8.22 -16.60 -1.19
CA PHE A 119 -8.55 -15.20 -1.05
C PHE A 119 -7.52 -14.38 -1.84
N ARG A 120 -8.01 -13.45 -2.65
CA ARG A 120 -7.18 -12.43 -3.32
C ARG A 120 -7.45 -11.09 -2.66
N TYR A 121 -6.39 -10.33 -2.44
CA TYR A 121 -6.45 -9.00 -1.86
C TYR A 121 -5.92 -7.99 -2.88
N ASN A 122 -6.68 -6.96 -3.18
CA ASN A 122 -6.21 -5.89 -4.05
C ASN A 122 -7.01 -4.60 -3.86
N GLU A 123 -6.44 -3.51 -4.37
CA GLU A 123 -7.04 -2.20 -4.49
C GLU A 123 -7.84 -2.06 -5.80
N ARG A 124 -8.21 -0.83 -6.15
CA ARG A 124 -8.90 -0.51 -7.39
C ARG A 124 -8.09 -0.91 -8.62
N LEU A 125 -8.77 -1.44 -9.64
CA LEU A 125 -8.16 -1.81 -10.92
C LEU A 125 -7.77 -0.60 -11.76
N TYR A 126 -8.50 0.50 -11.61
CA TYR A 126 -8.44 1.65 -12.51
C TYR A 126 -8.08 2.92 -11.73
N LYS A 127 -6.84 2.97 -11.24
CA LYS A 127 -6.31 4.13 -10.52
C LYS A 127 -6.15 5.35 -11.43
N GLU A 128 -5.80 5.13 -12.72
CA GLU A 128 -5.49 6.18 -13.68
C GLU A 128 -6.61 6.46 -14.72
N GLY A 129 -7.82 6.00 -14.46
CA GLY A 129 -8.97 6.21 -15.32
C GLY A 129 -9.58 4.95 -15.93
N GLN A 130 -10.90 4.95 -15.96
CA GLN A 130 -11.70 3.78 -16.34
C GLN A 130 -11.68 3.46 -17.84
N TRP A 131 -11.23 4.38 -18.69
CA TRP A 131 -11.17 4.17 -20.14
C TRP A 131 -10.27 2.98 -20.54
N LYS A 132 -9.23 2.69 -19.75
CA LYS A 132 -8.37 1.51 -19.95
C LYS A 132 -9.14 0.19 -19.77
N ALA A 133 -10.23 0.21 -19.01
CA ALA A 133 -11.07 -0.95 -18.77
C ALA A 133 -11.79 -1.44 -20.02
N VAL A 134 -12.24 -0.52 -20.84
CA VAL A 134 -13.08 -0.82 -22.02
C VAL A 134 -12.26 -1.11 -23.28
N SER A 135 -10.93 -0.97 -23.22
CA SER A 135 -10.06 -1.37 -24.34
C SER A 135 -10.07 -2.90 -24.49
N PRO A 136 -10.11 -3.45 -25.72
CA PRO A 136 -10.10 -4.90 -25.93
C PRO A 136 -8.92 -5.61 -25.27
N ARG A 137 -7.73 -4.99 -25.30
CA ARG A 137 -6.53 -5.50 -24.65
C ARG A 137 -6.65 -5.50 -23.13
N GLY A 138 -7.19 -4.43 -22.56
CA GLY A 138 -7.43 -4.31 -21.11
C GLY A 138 -8.44 -5.33 -20.62
N LEU A 139 -9.55 -5.53 -21.36
CA LEU A 139 -10.55 -6.55 -21.03
C LEU A 139 -9.99 -7.96 -21.12
N LEU A 140 -9.18 -8.27 -22.13
CA LEU A 140 -8.54 -9.59 -22.25
C LEU A 140 -7.57 -9.85 -21.07
N GLN A 141 -6.79 -8.85 -20.68
CA GLN A 141 -5.91 -8.98 -19.51
C GLN A 141 -6.73 -9.23 -18.24
N LYS A 142 -7.78 -8.45 -18.00
CA LYS A 142 -8.65 -8.61 -16.82
C LYS A 142 -9.42 -9.92 -16.83
N TYR A 143 -9.76 -10.46 -17.98
CA TYR A 143 -10.30 -11.81 -18.10
C TYR A 143 -9.29 -12.85 -17.60
N LYS A 144 -8.03 -12.76 -18.05
CA LYS A 144 -6.96 -13.69 -17.63
C LYS A 144 -6.68 -13.61 -16.13
N ASP A 145 -6.67 -12.39 -15.57
CA ASP A 145 -6.27 -12.17 -14.18
C ASP A 145 -7.43 -12.45 -13.19
N HIS A 146 -8.68 -12.21 -13.58
CA HIS A 146 -9.79 -12.17 -12.65
C HIS A 146 -11.04 -12.92 -13.12
N THR A 147 -11.58 -12.58 -14.30
CA THR A 147 -12.90 -13.04 -14.74
C THR A 147 -12.95 -14.55 -14.95
N ARG A 148 -11.86 -15.18 -15.37
CA ARG A 148 -11.78 -16.63 -15.53
C ARG A 148 -12.10 -17.41 -14.25
N TYR A 149 -11.87 -16.79 -13.08
CA TYR A 149 -12.15 -17.38 -11.79
C TYR A 149 -13.58 -17.16 -11.29
N ARG A 150 -14.45 -16.61 -12.14
CA ARG A 150 -15.82 -16.25 -11.78
C ARG A 150 -16.61 -17.38 -11.10
N LYS A 151 -16.41 -18.63 -11.53
CA LYS A 151 -17.11 -19.82 -10.99
C LYS A 151 -16.27 -20.59 -9.96
N ALA A 152 -14.99 -20.30 -9.83
CA ALA A 152 -14.08 -20.98 -8.91
C ALA A 152 -14.24 -20.46 -7.45
N PRO A 153 -13.83 -21.21 -6.42
CA PRO A 153 -13.85 -20.78 -5.03
C PRO A 153 -12.69 -19.78 -4.74
N VAL A 154 -12.65 -18.71 -5.52
CA VAL A 154 -11.74 -17.58 -5.35
C VAL A 154 -12.57 -16.42 -4.80
N TYR A 155 -12.26 -16.02 -3.58
CA TYR A 155 -12.87 -14.90 -2.88
C TYR A 155 -11.99 -13.67 -3.03
N PHE A 156 -12.59 -12.49 -2.97
CA PHE A 156 -11.88 -11.25 -3.20
C PHE A 156 -12.04 -10.28 -2.03
N LEU A 157 -10.91 -9.95 -1.39
CA LEU A 157 -10.82 -8.99 -0.30
C LEU A 157 -10.62 -7.60 -0.90
N CYS A 158 -11.65 -6.78 -0.86
CA CYS A 158 -11.70 -5.47 -1.50
C CYS A 158 -11.09 -4.41 -0.58
N ALA A 159 -9.88 -3.93 -0.90
CA ALA A 159 -9.21 -2.86 -0.17
C ALA A 159 -9.80 -1.48 -0.52
N GLY A 160 -10.98 -1.21 0.02
CA GLY A 160 -11.70 0.04 -0.14
C GLY A 160 -13.12 -0.10 -0.69
N ALA A 161 -13.96 0.89 -0.42
CA ALA A 161 -15.39 0.86 -0.69
C ALA A 161 -15.75 0.79 -2.19
N TYR A 162 -14.93 1.37 -3.06
CA TYR A 162 -15.18 1.43 -4.50
C TYR A 162 -14.57 0.26 -5.31
N VAL A 163 -13.76 -0.58 -4.68
CA VAL A 163 -13.12 -1.73 -5.33
C VAL A 163 -14.15 -2.68 -5.95
N PRO A 164 -15.27 -3.03 -5.28
CA PRO A 164 -16.29 -3.89 -5.89
C PRO A 164 -16.86 -3.35 -7.19
N CYS A 165 -16.96 -2.03 -7.34
CA CYS A 165 -17.49 -1.41 -8.56
C CYS A 165 -16.64 -1.74 -9.79
N ASP A 166 -15.30 -1.66 -9.64
CA ASP A 166 -14.37 -1.96 -10.74
C ASP A 166 -14.47 -3.44 -11.17
N TYR A 167 -14.58 -4.35 -10.19
CA TYR A 167 -14.68 -5.79 -10.47
C TYR A 167 -16.06 -6.21 -10.98
N HIS A 168 -17.13 -5.48 -10.65
CA HIS A 168 -18.44 -5.67 -11.26
C HIS A 168 -18.44 -5.33 -12.75
N LEU A 169 -17.70 -4.29 -13.18
CA LEU A 169 -17.60 -3.90 -14.60
C LEU A 169 -17.05 -5.04 -15.48
N ILE A 170 -16.18 -5.87 -14.94
CA ILE A 170 -15.61 -7.02 -15.64
C ILE A 170 -16.27 -8.36 -15.27
N HIS A 171 -17.40 -8.32 -14.55
CA HIS A 171 -18.11 -9.49 -14.08
C HIS A 171 -17.27 -10.51 -13.31
N ALA A 172 -16.27 -10.07 -12.54
CA ALA A 172 -15.44 -10.91 -11.70
C ALA A 172 -16.08 -11.12 -10.31
N TYR A 173 -15.81 -12.27 -9.69
CA TYR A 173 -16.14 -12.63 -8.30
C TYR A 173 -17.59 -12.37 -7.84
N PRO A 174 -18.65 -12.71 -8.61
CA PRO A 174 -20.03 -12.44 -8.21
C PRO A 174 -20.37 -13.16 -6.89
N GLY A 175 -20.85 -12.39 -5.88
CA GLY A 175 -21.18 -12.90 -4.55
C GLY A 175 -19.98 -13.35 -3.70
N LYS A 176 -18.75 -13.06 -4.14
CA LYS A 176 -17.49 -13.48 -3.45
C LYS A 176 -16.56 -12.31 -3.14
N MET A 177 -17.03 -11.09 -3.24
CA MET A 177 -16.31 -9.88 -2.84
C MET A 177 -16.61 -9.55 -1.39
N LEU A 178 -15.56 -9.45 -0.57
CA LEU A 178 -15.65 -9.22 0.85
C LEU A 178 -15.04 -7.86 1.17
N ARG A 179 -15.62 -7.15 2.13
CA ARG A 179 -15.11 -5.88 2.61
C ARG A 179 -13.78 -6.09 3.31
N PHE A 180 -12.81 -5.30 2.93
CA PHE A 180 -11.46 -5.32 3.48
C PHE A 180 -10.84 -3.93 3.42
N GLY A 181 -9.62 -3.74 3.97
CA GLY A 181 -8.93 -2.47 3.91
C GLY A 181 -7.50 -2.56 4.40
N TYR A 182 -6.91 -1.41 4.64
CA TYR A 182 -5.72 -1.25 5.45
C TYR A 182 -6.13 -1.17 6.92
N PHE A 183 -5.30 -1.72 7.79
CA PHE A 183 -5.54 -1.77 9.23
C PHE A 183 -4.35 -1.13 9.95
N PRO A 184 -4.17 0.20 9.83
CA PRO A 184 -3.14 0.90 10.57
C PRO A 184 -3.42 0.83 12.06
N GLU A 185 -2.40 1.05 12.87
CA GLU A 185 -2.53 1.14 14.31
C GLU A 185 -3.60 2.17 14.69
N THR A 186 -4.53 1.75 15.54
CA THR A 186 -5.55 2.64 16.08
C THR A 186 -5.01 3.35 17.31
N ARG A 187 -5.01 4.68 17.27
CA ARG A 187 -4.69 5.51 18.44
C ARG A 187 -5.95 6.03 19.08
N HIS A 188 -5.95 6.02 20.40
CA HIS A 188 -7.04 6.56 21.19
C HIS A 188 -6.64 7.93 21.72
N TYR A 189 -7.47 8.93 21.44
CA TYR A 189 -7.35 10.28 21.96
C TYR A 189 -8.52 10.57 22.87
N GLU A 190 -8.28 11.39 23.91
CA GLU A 190 -9.37 11.93 24.69
C GLU A 190 -10.23 12.89 23.86
N ALA A 191 -11.50 13.02 24.20
CA ALA A 191 -12.43 13.85 23.46
C ALA A 191 -11.92 15.32 23.37
N GLY A 192 -11.77 15.80 22.15
CA GLY A 192 -11.25 17.14 21.87
C GLY A 192 -9.72 17.26 21.79
N GLN A 193 -8.95 16.30 22.27
CA GLN A 193 -7.47 16.35 22.27
C GLN A 193 -6.86 16.67 20.89
N PRO A 194 -7.32 16.08 19.75
CA PRO A 194 -6.77 16.41 18.44
C PRO A 194 -6.98 17.86 17.98
N PHE A 195 -7.87 18.59 18.64
CA PHE A 195 -8.21 19.96 18.26
C PHE A 195 -7.60 21.04 19.18
N ASN A 196 -7.05 20.62 20.33
CA ASN A 196 -6.59 21.57 21.36
C ASN A 196 -5.30 22.31 21.01
N HIS A 197 -4.54 21.84 20.03
CA HIS A 197 -3.21 22.35 19.68
C HIS A 197 -3.09 22.77 18.21
N LYS A 198 -4.22 23.03 17.55
CA LYS A 198 -4.23 23.49 16.16
C LYS A 198 -3.68 24.90 16.04
N GLU A 199 -2.76 25.09 15.13
CA GLU A 199 -2.20 26.40 14.78
C GLU A 199 -3.10 27.04 13.69
N PRO A 200 -3.79 28.16 13.96
CA PRO A 200 -4.70 28.77 13.00
C PRO A 200 -4.00 29.10 11.66
N GLY A 201 -4.66 28.78 10.55
CA GLY A 201 -4.14 29.01 9.21
C GLY A 201 -3.06 28.02 8.76
N SER A 202 -2.70 27.05 9.60
CA SER A 202 -1.71 26.03 9.22
C SER A 202 -2.35 24.94 8.36
N ILE A 203 -1.73 24.66 7.21
CA ILE A 203 -2.16 23.66 6.23
C ILE A 203 -1.04 22.65 6.04
N LEU A 204 -1.35 21.36 6.12
CA LEU A 204 -0.40 20.28 5.89
C LEU A 204 -0.72 19.51 4.63
N TRP A 205 0.28 19.33 3.78
CA TRP A 205 0.29 18.33 2.73
C TRP A 205 1.43 17.35 2.99
N ALA A 206 1.12 16.06 3.13
CA ALA A 206 2.10 15.02 3.41
C ALA A 206 1.93 13.84 2.45
N ALA A 207 2.76 13.79 1.41
CA ALA A 207 2.75 12.74 0.41
C ALA A 207 4.06 12.72 -0.40
N ARG A 208 4.24 11.68 -1.24
CA ARG A 208 5.30 11.70 -2.25
C ARG A 208 4.98 12.75 -3.33
N MET A 209 5.99 13.50 -3.76
CA MET A 209 5.89 14.47 -4.86
C MET A 209 5.98 13.75 -6.21
N ILE A 210 4.87 13.16 -6.62
CA ILE A 210 4.71 12.37 -7.85
C ILE A 210 3.42 12.79 -8.57
N ASP A 211 3.32 12.50 -9.85
CA ASP A 211 2.26 12.97 -10.74
C ASP A 211 0.85 12.82 -10.17
N TRP A 212 0.45 11.63 -9.74
CA TRP A 212 -0.92 11.40 -9.23
C TRP A 212 -1.19 11.89 -7.79
N LYS A 213 -0.23 12.56 -7.17
CA LYS A 213 -0.40 13.26 -5.88
C LYS A 213 -0.55 14.76 -6.05
N HIS A 214 -0.32 15.26 -7.25
CA HIS A 214 -0.55 16.64 -7.67
C HIS A 214 0.07 17.69 -6.74
N PRO A 215 1.38 17.65 -6.43
CA PRO A 215 2.02 18.64 -5.57
C PRO A 215 1.92 20.06 -6.16
N GLU A 216 1.86 20.19 -7.48
CA GLU A 216 1.69 21.44 -8.20
C GLU A 216 0.37 22.17 -7.86
N LEU A 217 -0.69 21.42 -7.52
CA LEU A 217 -1.97 22.02 -7.14
C LEU A 217 -1.87 22.70 -5.77
N VAL A 218 -1.05 22.19 -4.87
CA VAL A 218 -0.84 22.81 -3.55
C VAL A 218 -0.13 24.15 -3.71
N VAL A 219 0.90 24.21 -4.55
CA VAL A 219 1.62 25.46 -4.85
C VAL A 219 0.72 26.50 -5.52
N LYS A 220 -0.09 26.08 -6.49
CA LYS A 220 -1.10 26.96 -7.13
C LYS A 220 -2.16 27.42 -6.14
N THR A 221 -2.56 26.57 -5.19
CA THR A 221 -3.48 26.95 -4.11
C THR A 221 -2.86 28.00 -3.21
N ALA A 222 -1.57 27.86 -2.86
CA ALA A 222 -0.86 28.88 -2.09
C ALA A 222 -0.85 30.24 -2.81
N SER A 223 -0.60 30.26 -4.12
CA SER A 223 -0.65 31.49 -4.93
C SER A 223 -2.04 32.11 -4.89
N TYR A 224 -3.08 31.32 -5.09
CA TYR A 224 -4.46 31.78 -5.01
C TYR A 224 -4.81 32.36 -3.63
N LEU A 225 -4.43 31.66 -2.56
CA LEU A 225 -4.69 32.13 -1.20
C LEU A 225 -3.94 33.42 -0.89
N LYS A 226 -2.69 33.55 -1.33
CA LYS A 226 -1.88 34.75 -1.15
C LYS A 226 -2.46 35.99 -1.84
N GLU A 227 -3.14 35.81 -2.97
CA GLU A 227 -3.83 36.88 -3.68
C GLU A 227 -5.16 37.31 -3.04
N HIS A 228 -5.82 36.41 -2.29
CA HIS A 228 -7.19 36.61 -1.82
C HIS A 228 -7.34 36.74 -0.30
N LEU A 229 -6.31 36.39 0.46
CA LEU A 229 -6.30 36.51 1.91
C LEU A 229 -5.35 37.61 2.38
N GLU A 230 -5.55 38.06 3.61
CA GLU A 230 -4.62 39.00 4.26
C GLU A 230 -3.26 38.34 4.50
N GLU A 231 -2.20 39.14 4.52
CA GLU A 231 -0.84 38.66 4.79
C GLU A 231 -0.75 37.90 6.12
N ASN A 232 0.04 36.83 6.15
CA ASN A 232 0.28 36.00 7.33
C ASN A 232 -0.95 35.28 7.92
N THR A 233 -2.04 35.12 7.15
CA THR A 233 -3.23 34.37 7.61
C THR A 233 -3.14 32.89 7.41
N PHE A 234 -2.21 32.41 6.59
CA PHE A 234 -1.99 30.97 6.35
C PHE A 234 -0.53 30.62 6.13
N HIS A 235 -0.20 29.36 6.34
CA HIS A 235 1.09 28.77 6.01
C HIS A 235 0.91 27.30 5.62
N ILE A 236 1.57 26.86 4.53
CA ILE A 236 1.51 25.48 4.05
C ILE A 236 2.82 24.77 4.34
N THR A 237 2.75 23.62 4.98
CA THR A 237 3.89 22.69 5.14
C THR A 237 3.72 21.52 4.18
N MET A 238 4.67 21.35 3.25
CA MET A 238 4.67 20.24 2.29
C MET A 238 5.74 19.22 2.66
N ILE A 239 5.32 18.13 3.34
CA ILE A 239 6.20 17.03 3.76
C ILE A 239 6.25 15.96 2.68
N GLY A 240 7.46 15.57 2.27
CA GLY A 240 7.72 14.50 1.33
C GLY A 240 8.79 14.86 0.32
N GLY A 241 9.04 13.94 -0.58
CA GLY A 241 9.96 14.08 -1.69
C GLY A 241 9.53 13.21 -2.87
N GLY A 242 10.24 13.24 -3.96
CA GLY A 242 9.96 12.43 -5.13
C GLY A 242 10.42 13.06 -6.43
N GLU A 243 10.05 12.45 -7.54
CA GLU A 243 10.46 12.84 -8.90
C GLU A 243 10.07 14.27 -9.31
N LEU A 244 9.01 14.82 -8.69
CA LEU A 244 8.52 16.18 -8.95
C LEU A 244 8.97 17.21 -7.90
N GLU A 245 9.89 16.85 -6.99
CA GLU A 245 10.34 17.75 -5.90
C GLU A 245 10.97 19.03 -6.44
N GLU A 246 11.96 18.92 -7.34
CA GLU A 246 12.66 20.06 -7.95
C GLU A 246 11.69 20.95 -8.77
N GLU A 247 10.76 20.33 -9.50
CA GLU A 247 9.76 21.05 -10.28
C GLU A 247 8.78 21.81 -9.37
N THR A 248 8.38 21.17 -8.25
CA THR A 248 7.48 21.78 -7.26
C THR A 248 8.12 23.00 -6.59
N HIS A 249 9.40 22.91 -6.22
CA HIS A 249 10.16 24.04 -5.66
C HIS A 249 10.27 25.18 -6.66
N ARG A 250 10.67 24.87 -7.90
CA ARG A 250 10.76 25.89 -8.96
C ARG A 250 9.41 26.59 -9.19
N LEU A 251 8.30 25.84 -9.22
CA LEU A 251 6.97 26.43 -9.36
C LEU A 251 6.63 27.37 -8.20
N ALA A 252 7.04 27.04 -6.97
CA ALA A 252 6.84 27.91 -5.81
C ALA A 252 7.63 29.23 -5.92
N GLU A 253 8.85 29.18 -6.47
CA GLU A 253 9.67 30.37 -6.77
C GLU A 253 9.03 31.21 -7.88
N GLU A 254 8.61 30.57 -9.00
CA GLU A 254 7.97 31.25 -10.13
C GLU A 254 6.67 31.97 -9.74
N LEU A 255 5.88 31.37 -8.84
CA LEU A 255 4.63 31.97 -8.35
C LEU A 255 4.84 32.89 -7.13
N GLY A 256 6.07 33.05 -6.64
CA GLY A 256 6.41 33.92 -5.53
C GLY A 256 5.73 33.56 -4.21
N VAL A 257 5.62 32.26 -3.90
CA VAL A 257 4.93 31.75 -2.70
C VAL A 257 5.86 31.05 -1.70
N THR A 258 7.16 31.19 -1.85
CA THR A 258 8.17 30.56 -0.97
C THR A 258 8.15 31.07 0.46
N ASP A 259 7.55 32.23 0.71
CA ASP A 259 7.33 32.83 2.03
C ASP A 259 6.16 32.21 2.81
N VAL A 260 5.22 31.58 2.11
CA VAL A 260 4.03 30.93 2.71
C VAL A 260 4.03 29.42 2.59
N ILE A 261 5.08 28.83 1.98
CA ILE A 261 5.27 27.38 1.89
C ILE A 261 6.60 26.96 2.50
N THR A 262 6.59 25.92 3.33
CA THR A 262 7.81 25.26 3.82
C THR A 262 7.90 23.85 3.28
N PHE A 263 9.09 23.45 2.83
CA PHE A 263 9.43 22.12 2.33
C PHE A 263 10.45 21.48 3.27
N PRO A 264 10.05 20.78 4.34
CA PRO A 264 11.00 20.12 5.24
C PRO A 264 11.63 18.85 4.65
N GLY A 265 11.26 18.50 3.41
CA GLY A 265 11.68 17.25 2.78
C GLY A 265 10.96 16.04 3.38
N PHE A 266 11.60 14.88 3.26
CA PHE A 266 11.06 13.66 3.85
C PHE A 266 11.15 13.70 5.38
N GLN A 267 10.05 13.30 6.05
CA GLN A 267 9.96 13.21 7.50
C GLN A 267 9.50 11.80 7.92
N GLY A 268 9.90 11.37 9.11
CA GLY A 268 9.47 10.10 9.69
C GLY A 268 8.01 10.09 10.12
N PRO A 269 7.45 8.91 10.46
CA PRO A 269 6.04 8.79 10.84
C PRO A 269 5.64 9.64 12.05
N GLU A 270 6.54 9.80 13.03
CA GLU A 270 6.26 10.60 14.23
C GLU A 270 6.26 12.10 13.95
N GLU A 271 7.18 12.58 13.12
CA GLU A 271 7.24 13.97 12.69
C GLU A 271 6.03 14.33 11.84
N VAL A 272 5.62 13.45 10.91
CA VAL A 272 4.40 13.65 10.11
C VAL A 272 3.17 13.72 11.01
N ARG A 273 3.09 12.86 12.02
CA ARG A 273 2.00 12.87 12.98
C ARG A 273 1.98 14.16 13.81
N ALA A 274 3.13 14.56 14.33
CA ALA A 274 3.23 15.83 15.08
C ALA A 274 2.79 17.02 14.23
N ALA A 275 3.13 17.01 12.93
CA ALA A 275 2.64 18.02 11.99
C ALA A 275 1.11 17.94 11.80
N MET A 276 0.53 16.73 11.67
CA MET A 276 -0.93 16.55 11.59
C MET A 276 -1.68 17.02 12.84
N GLU A 277 -1.10 16.82 14.02
CA GLU A 277 -1.70 17.25 15.29
C GLU A 277 -1.73 18.79 15.41
N LYS A 278 -0.76 19.50 14.84
CA LYS A 278 -0.65 20.96 14.86
C LYS A 278 -1.43 21.63 13.74
N SER A 279 -1.48 21.04 12.56
CA SER A 279 -2.11 21.66 11.40
C SER A 279 -3.63 21.74 11.55
N GLU A 280 -4.20 22.86 11.15
CA GLU A 280 -5.66 23.09 11.17
C GLU A 280 -6.33 22.27 10.06
N ILE A 281 -5.68 22.21 8.89
CA ILE A 281 -6.12 21.49 7.69
C ILE A 281 -5.04 20.52 7.24
#